data_4e3379bb51640abc9aa61d9484730225
#
_entry.id   4e3379bb51640abc9aa61d9484730225
#
_cell.length_a   1.000
_cell.length_b   1.000
_cell.length_c   1.000
_cell.angle_alpha   90.00
_cell.angle_beta   90.00
_cell.angle_gamma   90.00
#
_symmetry.space_group_name_H-M   'P 1'
#
loop_
_entity.id
_entity.type
_entity.pdbx_description
1 polymer ?
#
loop_
_entity_poly.entity_id
_entity_poly.type
_entity_poly.pdbx_seq_one_letter_code
_entity_poly.pdbx_strand_id
1 'polypeptide(L)'
;MDPANPDITISDVVVSTAGRDAGAWFYVIAEDQTYLYLANGKDRTLDKPKRKKRKHVQKVLRSETRVAEKLRRGDKVLNSELRRDLAFHARQMQANNLGG
;
A
#
# COMPACT_ATOMS: atom_id res chain seq x y z
N MET A 1 -4.50 -20.17 10.14
CA MET A 1 -4.29 -18.96 9.33
C MET A 1 -3.76 -17.83 10.21
N ASP A 2 -2.81 -17.11 9.73
CA ASP A 2 -2.17 -16.04 10.49
C ASP A 2 -2.89 -14.71 10.24
N PRO A 3 -3.60 -14.15 11.25
CA PRO A 3 -4.30 -12.89 11.07
C PRO A 3 -3.36 -11.70 10.90
N ALA A 4 -2.08 -11.86 11.21
CA ALA A 4 -1.11 -10.79 11.04
C ALA A 4 -0.67 -10.61 9.60
N ASN A 5 -1.00 -11.54 8.72
CA ASN A 5 -0.70 -11.48 7.30
C ASN A 5 0.79 -11.21 7.03
N PRO A 6 1.67 -12.19 7.35
CA PRO A 6 3.12 -11.98 7.29
C PRO A 6 3.65 -11.79 5.87
N ASP A 7 2.83 -12.07 4.85
CA ASP A 7 3.25 -11.91 3.47
C ASP A 7 3.34 -10.47 3.02
N ILE A 8 2.76 -9.53 3.79
CA ILE A 8 2.79 -8.12 3.42
C ILE A 8 4.17 -7.54 3.71
N THR A 9 4.76 -6.90 2.72
CA THR A 9 6.08 -6.31 2.85
C THR A 9 6.15 -4.97 2.11
N ILE A 10 7.29 -4.30 2.24
CA ILE A 10 7.52 -3.00 1.59
C ILE A 10 7.19 -3.09 0.11
N SER A 11 6.53 -2.06 -0.40
CA SER A 11 6.10 -1.87 -1.78
C SER A 11 4.84 -2.65 -2.16
N ASP A 12 4.27 -3.42 -1.24
CA ASP A 12 2.95 -4.01 -1.49
C ASP A 12 1.88 -2.93 -1.43
N VAL A 13 0.82 -3.10 -2.21
CA VAL A 13 -0.37 -2.28 -2.12
C VAL A 13 -1.37 -3.01 -1.23
N VAL A 14 -1.88 -2.30 -0.24
CA VAL A 14 -2.78 -2.88 0.76
C VAL A 14 -4.03 -2.03 0.89
N VAL A 15 -5.07 -2.63 1.45
CA VAL A 15 -6.30 -1.94 1.80
C VAL A 15 -6.49 -2.03 3.32
N SER A 16 -6.88 -0.90 3.92
CA SER A 16 -7.22 -0.88 5.33
C SER A 16 -8.56 -1.58 5.54
N THR A 17 -8.64 -2.42 6.58
CA THR A 17 -9.87 -3.17 6.87
C THR A 17 -10.54 -2.73 8.15
N ALA A 18 -9.98 -1.72 8.85
CA ALA A 18 -10.54 -1.26 10.12
C ALA A 18 -10.25 0.22 10.30
N GLY A 19 -11.10 0.88 11.11
CA GLY A 19 -10.91 2.27 11.45
C GLY A 19 -11.52 3.20 10.41
N ARG A 20 -11.21 4.49 10.55
CA ARG A 20 -11.80 5.54 9.70
C ARG A 20 -11.36 5.44 8.25
N ASP A 21 -10.20 4.85 8.03
CA ASP A 21 -9.65 4.71 6.68
C ASP A 21 -9.98 3.36 6.05
N ALA A 22 -10.93 2.60 6.62
CA ALA A 22 -11.33 1.31 6.05
C ALA A 22 -11.72 1.49 4.59
N GLY A 23 -11.17 0.63 3.73
CA GLY A 23 -11.39 0.70 2.29
C GLY A 23 -10.37 1.52 1.54
N ALA A 24 -9.55 2.31 2.23
CA ALA A 24 -8.53 3.11 1.57
C ALA A 24 -7.31 2.26 1.21
N TRP A 25 -6.72 2.56 0.07
CA TRP A 25 -5.54 1.86 -0.44
C TRP A 25 -4.29 2.65 -0.09
N PHE A 26 -3.23 1.91 0.21
CA PHE A 26 -1.94 2.48 0.57
C PHE A 26 -0.80 1.64 0.01
N TYR A 27 0.36 2.26 -0.13
CA TYR A 27 1.62 1.53 -0.27
C TYR A 27 2.22 1.30 1.10
N VAL A 28 2.83 0.13 1.28
CA VAL A 28 3.64 -0.15 2.47
C VAL A 28 5.02 0.44 2.23
N ILE A 29 5.41 1.41 3.06
CA ILE A 29 6.70 2.08 2.90
C ILE A 29 7.72 1.67 3.95
N ALA A 30 7.29 1.01 5.01
CA ALA A 30 8.17 0.44 6.03
C ALA A 30 7.39 -0.62 6.78
N GLU A 31 8.09 -1.51 7.46
CA GLU A 31 7.43 -2.60 8.16
C GLU A 31 8.24 -3.04 9.36
N ASP A 32 7.54 -3.60 10.35
CA ASP A 32 8.14 -4.41 11.40
C ASP A 32 7.22 -5.61 11.66
N GLN A 33 7.48 -6.37 12.71
CA GLN A 33 6.72 -7.60 12.95
C GLN A 33 5.24 -7.37 13.21
N THR A 34 4.90 -6.25 13.83
CA THR A 34 3.53 -5.97 14.28
C THR A 34 2.85 -4.93 13.40
N TYR A 35 3.60 -3.94 12.91
CA TYR A 35 3.06 -2.76 12.26
C TYR A 35 3.55 -2.62 10.84
N LEU A 36 2.71 -1.98 10.05
CA LEU A 36 3.05 -1.50 8.71
C LEU A 36 2.94 0.02 8.72
N TYR A 37 3.78 0.66 7.92
CA TYR A 37 3.77 2.11 7.75
C TYR A 37 3.28 2.40 6.34
N LEU A 38 2.16 3.10 6.25
CA LEU A 38 1.36 3.20 5.05
C LEU A 38 1.29 4.63 4.56
N ALA A 39 1.41 4.82 3.25
CA ALA A 39 1.29 6.13 2.64
C ALA A 39 0.54 6.02 1.32
N ASN A 40 -0.25 7.05 1.01
CA ASN A 40 -0.95 7.13 -0.27
C ASN A 40 -0.62 8.41 -1.01
N GLY A 41 0.20 9.26 -0.43
CA GLY A 41 0.62 10.52 -1.06
C GLY A 41 -0.42 11.62 -0.99
N LYS A 42 -1.54 11.39 -0.30
CA LYS A 42 -2.62 12.35 -0.19
C LYS A 42 -2.94 12.61 1.29
N ASP A 43 -3.73 11.74 1.90
CA ASP A 43 -4.08 11.84 3.32
C ASP A 43 -2.92 11.44 4.20
N ARG A 44 -2.13 10.48 3.74
CA ARG A 44 -0.96 10.00 4.45
C ARG A 44 0.24 10.12 3.52
N THR A 45 1.10 11.07 3.84
CA THR A 45 2.25 11.38 3.00
C THR A 45 3.46 10.54 3.42
N LEU A 46 4.48 10.55 2.56
CA LEU A 46 5.70 9.78 2.81
C LEU A 46 6.41 10.22 4.09
N ASP A 47 6.32 11.51 4.43
CA ASP A 47 6.93 12.02 5.65
C ASP A 47 6.04 11.85 6.89
N LYS A 48 4.76 11.54 6.71
CA LYS A 48 3.83 11.34 7.81
C LYS A 48 2.94 10.11 7.53
N PRO A 49 3.56 8.93 7.45
CA PRO A 49 2.79 7.72 7.13
C PRO A 49 1.90 7.31 8.30
N LYS A 50 0.93 6.49 7.99
CA LYS A 50 0.05 5.89 8.99
C LYS A 50 0.68 4.61 9.50
N ARG A 51 0.84 4.49 10.82
CA ARG A 51 1.23 3.22 11.44
C ARG A 51 -0.03 2.40 11.69
N LYS A 52 -0.08 1.19 11.18
CA LYS A 52 -1.27 0.34 11.33
C LYS A 52 -0.85 -1.10 11.58
N LYS A 53 -1.58 -1.77 12.46
CA LYS A 53 -1.30 -3.17 12.76
C LYS A 53 -1.55 -4.03 11.52
N ARG A 54 -0.67 -5.02 11.32
CA ARG A 54 -0.79 -5.94 10.18
C ARG A 54 -2.16 -6.60 10.11
N LYS A 55 -2.76 -6.92 11.24
CA LYS A 55 -4.05 -7.59 11.27
C LYS A 55 -5.21 -6.72 10.76
N HIS A 56 -4.98 -5.42 10.62
CA HIS A 56 -6.00 -4.48 10.16
C HIS A 56 -5.80 -4.06 8.70
N VAL A 57 -4.98 -4.77 7.96
CA VAL A 57 -4.78 -4.53 6.54
C VAL A 57 -4.85 -5.84 5.78
N GLN A 58 -5.19 -5.73 4.50
CA GLN A 58 -5.23 -6.86 3.60
C GLN A 58 -4.44 -6.51 2.34
N LYS A 59 -3.66 -7.47 1.85
CA LYS A 59 -2.89 -7.27 0.65
C LYS A 59 -3.81 -7.23 -0.57
N VAL A 60 -3.64 -6.20 -1.40
CA VAL A 60 -4.35 -6.10 -2.67
C VAL A 60 -3.54 -6.73 -3.77
N LEU A 61 -2.26 -6.31 -3.88
CA LEU A 61 -1.36 -6.85 -4.89
C LEU A 61 0.09 -6.56 -4.51
N ARG A 62 0.99 -7.30 -5.11
CA ARG A 62 2.40 -6.97 -5.10
C ARG A 62 2.67 -6.08 -6.29
N SER A 63 3.18 -4.88 -6.05
CA SER A 63 3.45 -3.95 -7.13
C SER A 63 4.83 -4.20 -7.73
N GLU A 64 4.90 -4.15 -9.05
CA GLU A 64 6.16 -4.28 -9.78
C GLU A 64 6.46 -3.05 -10.62
N THR A 65 5.84 -1.93 -10.28
CA THR A 65 6.08 -0.68 -10.98
C THR A 65 7.42 -0.08 -10.60
N ARG A 66 7.80 0.97 -11.33
CA ARG A 66 9.01 1.73 -11.00
C ARG A 66 8.95 2.33 -9.61
N VAL A 67 7.77 2.79 -9.19
CA VAL A 67 7.57 3.31 -7.83
C VAL A 67 7.86 2.23 -6.81
N ALA A 68 7.32 1.04 -7.02
CA ALA A 68 7.54 -0.09 -6.11
C ALA A 68 9.03 -0.44 -6.01
N GLU A 69 9.74 -0.43 -7.14
CA GLU A 69 11.19 -0.68 -7.14
C GLU A 69 11.93 0.36 -6.31
N LYS A 70 11.58 1.63 -6.48
CA LYS A 70 12.20 2.70 -5.71
C LYS A 70 11.99 2.49 -4.21
N LEU A 71 10.77 2.12 -3.82
CA LEU A 71 10.48 1.86 -2.42
C LEU A 71 11.34 0.72 -1.86
N ARG A 72 11.48 -0.34 -2.63
CA ARG A 72 12.27 -1.49 -2.19
C ARG A 72 13.76 -1.15 -2.05
N ARG A 73 14.28 -0.28 -2.92
CA ARG A 73 15.70 0.08 -2.91
C ARG A 73 16.00 1.23 -1.95
N GLY A 74 14.98 1.86 -1.37
CA GLY A 74 15.17 3.02 -0.52
C GLY A 74 15.47 4.29 -1.29
N ASP A 75 15.15 4.31 -2.58
CA ASP A 75 15.30 5.51 -3.40
C ASP A 75 14.21 6.51 -3.07
N LYS A 76 14.43 7.77 -3.43
CA LYS A 76 13.47 8.83 -3.16
C LYS A 76 12.22 8.64 -4.02
N VAL A 77 11.06 8.75 -3.37
CA VAL A 77 9.75 8.68 -4.01
C VAL A 77 8.99 9.94 -3.63
N LEU A 78 8.21 10.47 -4.57
CA LEU A 78 7.38 11.65 -4.33
C LEU A 78 5.96 11.24 -4.01
N ASN A 79 5.27 12.07 -3.22
CA ASN A 79 3.86 11.82 -2.91
C ASN A 79 3.01 11.75 -4.19
N SER A 80 3.31 12.58 -5.19
CA SER A 80 2.60 12.54 -6.46
C SER A 80 2.78 11.21 -7.18
N GLU A 81 3.95 10.59 -7.04
CA GLU A 81 4.18 9.27 -7.62
C GLU A 81 3.32 8.21 -6.95
N LEU A 82 3.19 8.26 -5.63
CA LEU A 82 2.32 7.32 -4.92
C LEU A 82 0.87 7.47 -5.36
N ARG A 83 0.37 8.71 -5.42
CA ARG A 83 -1.01 8.96 -5.83
C ARG A 83 -1.29 8.40 -7.21
N ARG A 84 -0.39 8.70 -8.15
CA ARG A 84 -0.56 8.28 -9.55
C ARG A 84 -0.52 6.78 -9.67
N ASP A 85 0.41 6.15 -8.97
CA ASP A 85 0.62 4.71 -9.05
C ASP A 85 -0.55 3.94 -8.44
N LEU A 86 -1.06 4.41 -7.29
CA LEU A 86 -2.23 3.78 -6.68
C LEU A 86 -3.46 3.92 -7.56
N ALA A 87 -3.64 5.07 -8.20
CA ALA A 87 -4.73 5.26 -9.15
C ALA A 87 -4.60 4.32 -10.35
N PHE A 88 -3.38 4.13 -10.83
CA PHE A 88 -3.11 3.19 -11.92
C PHE A 88 -3.53 1.77 -11.51
N HIS A 89 -3.11 1.32 -10.33
CA HIS A 89 -3.46 -0.03 -9.86
C HIS A 89 -4.96 -0.19 -9.67
N ALA A 90 -5.63 0.82 -9.16
CA ALA A 90 -7.08 0.78 -8.98
C ALA A 90 -7.80 0.63 -10.31
N ARG A 91 -7.33 1.37 -11.33
CA ARG A 91 -7.92 1.26 -12.67
C ARG A 91 -7.68 -0.11 -13.29
N GLN A 92 -6.49 -0.67 -13.09
CA GLN A 92 -6.16 -1.99 -13.63
C GLN A 92 -7.03 -3.08 -12.99
N MET A 93 -7.22 -3.00 -11.68
CA MET A 93 -8.08 -3.95 -10.99
C MET A 93 -9.51 -3.87 -11.48
N GLN A 94 -10.02 -2.66 -11.66
CA GLN A 94 -11.39 -2.46 -12.15
C GLN A 94 -11.54 -2.94 -13.58
N ALA A 95 -10.57 -2.68 -14.44
CA ALA A 95 -10.60 -3.13 -15.82
C ALA A 95 -10.60 -4.65 -15.90
N ASN A 96 -9.80 -5.31 -15.07
CA ASN A 96 -9.75 -6.77 -15.03
C ASN A 96 -11.10 -7.35 -14.59
N ASN A 97 -11.73 -6.73 -13.61
CA ASN A 97 -13.04 -7.18 -13.15
C ASN A 97 -14.11 -7.02 -14.24
N LEU A 98 -14.05 -5.92 -14.99
CA LEU A 98 -15.01 -5.68 -16.06
C LEU A 98 -14.76 -6.57 -17.27
N GLY A 99 -13.50 -6.89 -17.51
CA GLY A 99 -13.13 -7.74 -18.63
C GLY A 99 -13.34 -9.22 -18.38
N GLY A 100 -13.56 -9.58 -17.14
CA GLY A 100 -13.77 -10.97 -16.75
C GLY A 100 -15.18 -11.45 -17.00
#